data_031b7d2a8d13ca5d392fbe18c2ef6651
#
_entry.id   031b7d2a8d13ca5d392fbe18c2ef6651
#
_cell.length_a   1.000
_cell.length_b   1.000
_cell.length_c   1.000
_cell.angle_alpha   90.00
_cell.angle_beta   90.00
_cell.angle_gamma   90.00
#
_symmetry.space_group_name_H-M   'P 1'
#
loop_
_entity.id
_entity.type
_entity.pdbx_description
1 polymer ?
#
loop_
_entity_poly.entity_id
_entity_poly.type
_entity_poly.pdbx_seq_one_letter_code
_entity_poly.pdbx_strand_id
1 'polypeptide(L)'
;MMRAGEIARRVRARVPELVVVGARMLDVAERVEGLIRQLGGRPAFPCNISVDSVAAHYSPPPGDLSTIPPNSVVKIDFGVEVEGFIADTAITITDTATGEVLKTAVEEALKAALRVAAANVKVSAIGAVVQSTLARYGVKPIKNLTGHEIQRYNLHAGVSIPNVAAGDDARLVEGHVYAVEPFATVAAGSGVVVDARPATIFRLNPRQPTRKTTPDEAALLKNIEERFNGLPYSLRWLKDLGDINMIHQRFVKTGRVKAYPLLVEKTGKPVAQAEHTILVEKDGCTVVT
;
A
#
# COMPACT_ATOMS: atom_id res chain seq x y z
N MET A 1 -10.18 6.13 14.03
CA MET A 1 -10.32 5.09 13.01
C MET A 1 -11.48 5.38 12.06
N MET A 2 -12.76 5.38 12.50
CA MET A 2 -13.93 5.52 11.62
C MET A 2 -13.88 6.75 10.70
N ARG A 3 -13.42 7.91 11.21
CA ARG A 3 -13.24 9.11 10.38
C ARG A 3 -12.21 8.94 9.27
N ALA A 4 -11.08 8.27 9.53
CA ALA A 4 -10.09 7.96 8.49
C ALA A 4 -10.70 7.04 7.40
N GLY A 5 -11.47 6.03 7.81
CA GLY A 5 -12.16 5.13 6.89
C GLY A 5 -13.25 5.82 6.06
N GLU A 6 -14.03 6.72 6.65
CA GLU A 6 -15.01 7.51 5.90
C GLU A 6 -14.36 8.33 4.79
N ILE A 7 -13.26 9.01 5.12
CA ILE A 7 -12.49 9.78 4.13
C ILE A 7 -11.95 8.83 3.04
N ALA A 8 -11.38 7.67 3.44
CA ALA A 8 -10.85 6.69 2.50
C ALA A 8 -11.95 6.20 1.52
N ARG A 9 -13.14 5.86 2.01
CA ARG A 9 -14.29 5.46 1.16
C ARG A 9 -14.67 6.56 0.16
N ARG A 10 -14.74 7.82 0.61
CA ARG A 10 -15.09 8.95 -0.27
C ARG A 10 -14.03 9.21 -1.34
N VAL A 11 -12.75 9.10 -0.99
CA VAL A 11 -11.65 9.21 -1.96
C VAL A 11 -11.66 8.03 -2.92
N ARG A 12 -11.79 6.78 -2.41
CA ARG A 12 -11.86 5.56 -3.21
C ARG A 12 -12.95 5.62 -4.30
N ALA A 13 -14.11 6.15 -3.99
CA ALA A 13 -15.21 6.30 -4.94
C ALA A 13 -14.88 7.27 -6.11
N ARG A 14 -13.92 8.19 -5.91
CA ARG A 14 -13.51 9.16 -6.94
C ARG A 14 -12.30 8.71 -7.76
N VAL A 15 -11.54 7.70 -7.28
CA VAL A 15 -10.31 7.25 -7.95
C VAL A 15 -10.55 6.81 -9.40
N PRO A 16 -11.62 6.05 -9.77
CA PRO A 16 -11.85 5.65 -11.16
C PRO A 16 -11.98 6.83 -12.14
N GLU A 17 -12.46 7.98 -11.68
CA GLU A 17 -12.59 9.20 -12.50
C GLU A 17 -11.24 9.85 -12.80
N LEU A 18 -10.22 9.57 -11.99
CA LEU A 18 -8.87 10.15 -12.09
C LEU A 18 -7.93 9.29 -12.94
N VAL A 19 -8.18 7.98 -12.98
CA VAL A 19 -7.31 7.00 -13.64
C VAL A 19 -7.80 6.78 -15.08
N VAL A 20 -7.39 7.69 -15.96
CA VAL A 20 -7.71 7.62 -17.38
C VAL A 20 -6.45 7.48 -18.23
N VAL A 21 -6.55 6.81 -19.37
CA VAL A 21 -5.41 6.64 -20.30
C VAL A 21 -4.82 7.99 -20.68
N GLY A 22 -3.49 8.10 -20.62
CA GLY A 22 -2.74 9.33 -20.88
C GLY A 22 -2.64 10.31 -19.71
N ALA A 23 -3.38 10.10 -18.61
CA ALA A 23 -3.23 10.94 -17.42
C ALA A 23 -1.81 10.76 -16.83
N ARG A 24 -1.17 11.84 -16.43
CA ARG A 24 0.14 11.76 -15.76
C ARG A 24 -0.04 11.12 -14.38
N MET A 25 0.75 10.12 -14.08
CA MET A 25 0.68 9.42 -12.79
C MET A 25 0.92 10.37 -11.61
N LEU A 26 1.83 11.36 -11.77
CA LEU A 26 2.09 12.38 -10.76
C LEU A 26 0.82 13.18 -10.45
N ASP A 27 0.10 13.62 -11.48
CA ASP A 27 -1.12 14.42 -11.30
C ASP A 27 -2.22 13.58 -10.62
N VAL A 28 -2.33 12.29 -10.96
CA VAL A 28 -3.27 11.37 -10.31
C VAL A 28 -2.94 11.23 -8.82
N ALA A 29 -1.66 10.97 -8.47
CA ALA A 29 -1.23 10.83 -7.08
C ALA A 29 -1.50 12.12 -6.28
N GLU A 30 -1.14 13.29 -6.82
CA GLU A 30 -1.35 14.58 -6.15
C GLU A 30 -2.85 14.89 -5.97
N ARG A 31 -3.70 14.48 -6.92
CA ARG A 31 -5.16 14.63 -6.81
C ARG A 31 -5.76 13.73 -5.73
N VAL A 32 -5.38 12.45 -5.69
CA VAL A 32 -5.81 11.53 -4.63
C VAL A 32 -5.42 12.07 -3.25
N GLU A 33 -4.16 12.46 -3.07
CA GLU A 33 -3.65 13.03 -1.82
C GLU A 33 -4.30 14.40 -1.49
N GLY A 34 -4.60 15.20 -2.52
CA GLY A 34 -5.33 16.47 -2.38
C GLY A 34 -6.76 16.24 -1.87
N LEU A 35 -7.48 15.26 -2.40
CA LEU A 35 -8.82 14.88 -1.92
C LEU A 35 -8.80 14.44 -0.45
N ILE A 36 -7.80 13.66 -0.03
CA ILE A 36 -7.63 13.26 1.37
C ILE A 36 -7.52 14.50 2.26
N ARG A 37 -6.67 15.48 1.88
CA ARG A 37 -6.46 16.71 2.65
C ARG A 37 -7.72 17.59 2.68
N GLN A 38 -8.43 17.74 1.55
CA GLN A 38 -9.68 18.49 1.45
C GLN A 38 -10.79 17.94 2.35
N LEU A 39 -10.79 16.63 2.57
CA LEU A 39 -11.75 15.95 3.46
C LEU A 39 -11.32 15.97 4.95
N GLY A 40 -10.17 16.60 5.26
CA GLY A 40 -9.68 16.79 6.63
C GLY A 40 -8.84 15.59 7.15
N GLY A 41 -8.36 14.72 6.28
CA GLY A 41 -7.35 13.70 6.58
C GLY A 41 -5.95 14.13 6.13
N ARG A 42 -4.97 13.25 6.36
CA ARG A 42 -3.63 13.33 5.80
C ARG A 42 -3.32 12.01 5.07
N PRO A 43 -2.55 12.02 3.97
CA PRO A 43 -2.04 10.77 3.41
C PRO A 43 -1.19 10.05 4.46
N ALA A 44 -1.51 8.79 4.74
CA ALA A 44 -0.74 7.95 5.66
C ALA A 44 0.57 7.49 5.05
N PHE A 45 0.62 7.42 3.72
CA PHE A 45 1.79 7.15 2.89
C PHE A 45 1.56 7.74 1.49
N PRO A 46 2.62 7.88 0.67
CA PRO A 46 2.49 8.39 -0.69
C PRO A 46 1.60 7.49 -1.54
N CYS A 47 0.62 8.07 -2.24
CA CYS A 47 -0.27 7.32 -3.12
C CYS A 47 0.55 6.49 -4.13
N ASN A 48 0.36 5.18 -4.14
CA ASN A 48 1.01 4.25 -5.06
C ASN A 48 0.17 4.15 -6.33
N ILE A 49 0.85 4.22 -7.49
CA ILE A 49 0.23 4.00 -8.81
C ILE A 49 1.06 2.95 -9.54
N SER A 50 0.70 1.70 -9.34
CA SER A 50 1.46 0.57 -9.83
C SER A 50 0.81 0.00 -11.10
N VAL A 51 1.56 -0.05 -12.21
CA VAL A 51 1.07 -0.48 -13.52
C VAL A 51 1.60 -1.87 -13.87
N ASP A 52 0.73 -2.72 -14.38
CA ASP A 52 1.02 -4.07 -14.88
C ASP A 52 1.84 -4.91 -13.89
N SER A 53 3.08 -5.24 -14.23
CA SER A 53 3.95 -6.09 -13.43
C SER A 53 4.49 -5.41 -12.17
N VAL A 54 4.44 -4.09 -12.06
CA VAL A 54 4.72 -3.39 -10.80
C VAL A 54 3.55 -3.69 -9.86
N ALA A 55 3.79 -4.48 -8.83
CA ALA A 55 2.75 -4.89 -7.89
C ALA A 55 2.45 -3.81 -6.86
N ALA A 56 3.50 -3.17 -6.31
CA ALA A 56 3.37 -2.17 -5.25
C ALA A 56 4.59 -1.24 -5.16
N HIS A 57 4.48 -0.22 -4.32
CA HIS A 57 5.54 0.72 -3.91
C HIS A 57 6.04 1.67 -5.01
N TYR A 58 5.28 1.86 -6.10
CA TYR A 58 5.56 2.96 -7.01
C TYR A 58 4.69 4.16 -6.67
N SER A 59 5.30 5.20 -6.13
CA SER A 59 4.69 6.53 -6.02
C SER A 59 5.48 7.50 -6.91
N PRO A 60 4.83 8.24 -7.82
CA PRO A 60 5.51 9.12 -8.76
C PRO A 60 6.48 10.07 -8.06
N PRO A 61 7.78 10.12 -8.41
CA PRO A 61 8.74 11.05 -7.83
C PRO A 61 8.52 12.48 -8.35
N PRO A 62 9.22 13.49 -7.77
CA PRO A 62 9.20 14.83 -8.31
C PRO A 62 9.56 14.86 -9.79
N GLY A 63 8.73 15.53 -10.62
CA GLY A 63 8.97 15.69 -12.06
C GLY A 63 8.71 14.45 -12.90
N ASP A 64 8.06 13.42 -12.35
CA ASP A 64 7.67 12.23 -13.11
C ASP A 64 6.76 12.60 -14.30
N LEU A 65 7.15 12.14 -15.49
CA LEU A 65 6.41 12.33 -16.74
C LEU A 65 5.63 11.09 -17.18
N SER A 66 5.70 10.01 -16.43
CA SER A 66 5.00 8.76 -16.74
C SER A 66 3.50 8.98 -16.80
N THR A 67 2.86 8.33 -17.77
CA THR A 67 1.41 8.39 -17.97
C THR A 67 0.77 7.01 -17.80
N ILE A 68 -0.51 6.98 -17.52
CA ILE A 68 -1.32 5.74 -17.52
C ILE A 68 -1.37 5.21 -18.96
N PRO A 69 -0.80 4.01 -19.24
CA PRO A 69 -0.81 3.48 -20.59
C PRO A 69 -2.18 2.86 -20.93
N PRO A 70 -2.53 2.77 -22.23
CA PRO A 70 -3.68 1.97 -22.66
C PRO A 70 -3.42 0.48 -22.44
N ASN A 71 -4.47 -0.32 -22.39
CA ASN A 71 -4.41 -1.78 -22.22
C ASN A 71 -3.60 -2.22 -21.00
N SER A 72 -3.83 -1.60 -19.86
CA SER A 72 -3.05 -1.80 -18.64
C SER A 72 -3.89 -2.24 -17.45
N VAL A 73 -3.21 -2.76 -16.42
CA VAL A 73 -3.76 -3.08 -15.10
C VAL A 73 -3.15 -2.12 -14.10
N VAL A 74 -3.92 -1.16 -13.63
CA VAL A 74 -3.46 -0.08 -12.74
C VAL A 74 -3.97 -0.33 -11.32
N LYS A 75 -3.06 -0.42 -10.34
CA LYS A 75 -3.38 -0.44 -8.91
C LYS A 75 -3.18 0.96 -8.36
N ILE A 76 -4.22 1.45 -7.68
CA ILE A 76 -4.15 2.68 -6.87
C ILE A 76 -4.30 2.26 -5.43
N ASP A 77 -3.25 2.52 -4.66
CA ASP A 77 -3.15 2.14 -3.26
C ASP A 77 -2.80 3.39 -2.44
N PHE A 78 -3.62 3.70 -1.44
CA PHE A 78 -3.49 4.91 -0.65
C PHE A 78 -4.02 4.73 0.77
N GLY A 79 -3.37 5.37 1.71
CA GLY A 79 -3.77 5.41 3.10
C GLY A 79 -4.24 6.80 3.54
N VAL A 80 -5.21 6.83 4.44
CA VAL A 80 -5.69 8.04 5.10
C VAL A 80 -5.33 7.99 6.59
N GLU A 81 -4.70 9.06 7.08
CA GLU A 81 -4.39 9.24 8.50
C GLU A 81 -5.23 10.36 9.09
N VAL A 82 -5.81 10.11 10.28
CA VAL A 82 -6.46 11.11 11.14
C VAL A 82 -6.03 10.85 12.58
N GLU A 83 -5.31 11.80 13.18
CA GLU A 83 -4.79 11.70 14.56
C GLU A 83 -3.99 10.41 14.83
N GLY A 84 -3.28 9.92 13.81
CA GLY A 84 -2.49 8.69 13.83
C GLY A 84 -3.25 7.43 13.49
N PHE A 85 -4.58 7.46 13.42
CA PHE A 85 -5.39 6.33 12.98
C PHE A 85 -5.35 6.22 11.45
N ILE A 86 -4.96 5.05 10.95
CA ILE A 86 -4.71 4.80 9.53
C ILE A 86 -5.81 3.92 8.95
N ALA A 87 -6.37 4.33 7.82
CA ALA A 87 -7.24 3.53 6.98
C ALA A 87 -6.56 3.33 5.62
N ASP A 88 -6.24 2.10 5.30
CA ASP A 88 -5.51 1.65 4.12
C ASP A 88 -6.46 1.00 3.11
N THR A 89 -6.26 1.25 1.82
CA THR A 89 -7.14 0.68 0.79
C THR A 89 -6.50 0.73 -0.60
N ALA A 90 -6.76 -0.30 -1.41
CA ALA A 90 -6.35 -0.34 -2.80
C ALA A 90 -7.46 -0.83 -3.73
N ILE A 91 -7.43 -0.34 -4.97
CA ILE A 91 -8.29 -0.80 -6.05
C ILE A 91 -7.48 -1.07 -7.32
N THR A 92 -7.97 -1.99 -8.13
CA THR A 92 -7.47 -2.23 -9.49
C THR A 92 -8.44 -1.63 -10.50
N ILE A 93 -7.88 -0.91 -11.49
CA ILE A 93 -8.59 -0.34 -12.64
C ILE A 93 -7.91 -0.89 -13.90
N THR A 94 -8.69 -1.31 -14.87
CA THR A 94 -8.17 -1.91 -16.11
C THR A 94 -9.16 -1.72 -17.25
N ASP A 95 -8.65 -1.79 -18.48
CA ASP A 95 -9.40 -1.77 -19.73
C ASP A 95 -9.16 -3.07 -20.54
N THR A 96 -8.58 -4.11 -19.93
CA THR A 96 -8.25 -5.38 -20.60
C THR A 96 -9.07 -6.55 -20.07
N ALA A 97 -9.40 -7.51 -20.92
CA ALA A 97 -10.12 -8.73 -20.51
C ALA A 97 -9.34 -9.53 -19.44
N THR A 98 -8.02 -9.64 -19.59
CA THR A 98 -7.15 -10.29 -18.58
C THR A 98 -7.16 -9.52 -17.25
N GLY A 99 -7.10 -8.21 -17.32
CA GLY A 99 -7.17 -7.33 -16.14
C GLY A 99 -8.50 -7.46 -15.41
N GLU A 100 -9.63 -7.55 -16.12
CA GLU A 100 -10.96 -7.74 -15.51
C GLU A 100 -11.07 -9.08 -14.77
N VAL A 101 -10.49 -10.16 -15.32
CA VAL A 101 -10.41 -11.45 -14.60
C VAL A 101 -9.60 -11.31 -13.32
N LEU A 102 -8.42 -10.69 -13.39
CA LEU A 102 -7.55 -10.48 -12.22
C LEU A 102 -8.23 -9.61 -11.17
N LYS A 103 -8.83 -8.49 -11.56
CA LYS A 103 -9.56 -7.57 -10.68
C LYS A 103 -10.71 -8.27 -9.98
N THR A 104 -11.57 -8.95 -10.73
CA THR A 104 -12.68 -9.73 -10.17
C THR A 104 -12.18 -10.78 -9.17
N ALA A 105 -11.09 -11.49 -9.52
CA ALA A 105 -10.53 -12.53 -8.67
C ALA A 105 -10.04 -11.98 -7.32
N VAL A 106 -9.31 -10.86 -7.30
CA VAL A 106 -8.82 -10.26 -6.05
C VAL A 106 -9.95 -9.64 -5.23
N GLU A 107 -10.95 -9.04 -5.86
CA GLU A 107 -12.14 -8.51 -5.18
C GLU A 107 -12.95 -9.62 -4.51
N GLU A 108 -13.18 -10.75 -5.19
CA GLU A 108 -13.88 -11.90 -4.62
C GLU A 108 -13.03 -12.60 -3.54
N ALA A 109 -11.71 -12.67 -3.71
CA ALA A 109 -10.82 -13.17 -2.67
C ALA A 109 -10.85 -12.28 -1.41
N LEU A 110 -10.87 -10.96 -1.58
CA LEU A 110 -11.02 -10.02 -0.48
C LEU A 110 -12.36 -10.22 0.23
N LYS A 111 -13.48 -10.25 -0.49
CA LYS A 111 -14.81 -10.51 0.09
C LYS A 111 -14.85 -11.84 0.85
N ALA A 112 -14.21 -12.90 0.31
CA ALA A 112 -14.15 -14.19 0.96
C ALA A 112 -13.31 -14.16 2.26
N ALA A 113 -12.17 -13.46 2.25
CA ALA A 113 -11.33 -13.23 3.42
C ALA A 113 -12.08 -12.48 4.53
N LEU A 114 -12.80 -11.41 4.16
CA LEU A 114 -13.56 -10.58 5.09
C LEU A 114 -14.70 -11.37 5.77
N ARG A 115 -15.32 -12.32 5.08
CA ARG A 115 -16.38 -13.18 5.66
C ARG A 115 -15.88 -14.13 6.76
N VAL A 116 -14.59 -14.46 6.75
CA VAL A 116 -14.01 -15.37 7.75
C VAL A 116 -13.18 -14.65 8.80
N ALA A 117 -12.92 -13.36 8.62
CA ALA A 117 -12.12 -12.56 9.54
C ALA A 117 -12.92 -12.30 10.84
N ALA A 118 -12.44 -12.84 11.95
CA ALA A 118 -12.99 -12.65 13.30
C ALA A 118 -11.88 -12.85 14.33
N ALA A 119 -12.15 -12.50 15.58
CA ALA A 119 -11.21 -12.74 16.68
C ALA A 119 -10.85 -14.24 16.78
N ASN A 120 -9.59 -14.52 17.10
CA ASN A 120 -9.01 -15.86 17.20
C ASN A 120 -8.89 -16.66 15.89
N VAL A 121 -9.34 -16.16 14.76
CA VAL A 121 -9.10 -16.78 13.45
C VAL A 121 -7.60 -16.74 13.12
N LYS A 122 -7.03 -17.88 12.72
CA LYS A 122 -5.63 -17.94 12.27
C LYS A 122 -5.45 -17.17 10.98
N VAL A 123 -4.38 -16.39 10.85
CA VAL A 123 -4.06 -15.67 9.61
C VAL A 123 -3.85 -16.62 8.43
N SER A 124 -3.32 -17.82 8.67
CA SER A 124 -3.18 -18.89 7.67
C SER A 124 -4.51 -19.38 7.09
N ALA A 125 -5.58 -19.35 7.89
CA ALA A 125 -6.94 -19.70 7.42
C ALA A 125 -7.48 -18.64 6.46
N ILE A 126 -7.19 -17.36 6.71
CA ILE A 126 -7.52 -16.27 5.78
C ILE A 126 -6.76 -16.46 4.47
N GLY A 127 -5.44 -16.71 4.54
CA GLY A 127 -4.61 -16.99 3.36
C GLY A 127 -5.09 -18.20 2.55
N ALA A 128 -5.56 -19.26 3.21
CA ALA A 128 -6.14 -20.43 2.54
C ALA A 128 -7.42 -20.07 1.76
N VAL A 129 -8.28 -19.21 2.33
CA VAL A 129 -9.50 -18.73 1.68
C VAL A 129 -9.15 -17.84 0.48
N VAL A 130 -8.17 -16.93 0.61
CA VAL A 130 -7.68 -16.11 -0.50
C VAL A 130 -7.17 -17.02 -1.61
N GLN A 131 -6.23 -17.91 -1.32
CA GLN A 131 -5.62 -18.82 -2.29
C GLN A 131 -6.66 -19.67 -3.03
N SER A 132 -7.59 -20.30 -2.28
CA SER A 132 -8.62 -21.14 -2.88
C SER A 132 -9.61 -20.35 -3.75
N THR A 133 -9.91 -19.10 -3.38
CA THR A 133 -10.76 -18.23 -4.18
C THR A 133 -10.07 -17.84 -5.47
N LEU A 134 -8.83 -17.39 -5.42
CA LEU A 134 -8.03 -17.04 -6.60
C LEU A 134 -7.88 -18.21 -7.57
N ALA A 135 -7.67 -19.44 -7.04
CA ALA A 135 -7.55 -20.66 -7.86
C ALA A 135 -8.82 -20.93 -8.69
N ARG A 136 -10.01 -20.60 -8.20
CA ARG A 136 -11.28 -20.77 -8.95
C ARG A 136 -11.37 -19.87 -10.17
N TYR A 137 -10.66 -18.75 -10.18
CA TYR A 137 -10.53 -17.85 -11.33
C TYR A 137 -9.34 -18.20 -12.24
N GLY A 138 -8.61 -19.28 -11.98
CA GLY A 138 -7.44 -19.69 -12.75
C GLY A 138 -6.24 -18.75 -12.62
N VAL A 139 -6.17 -17.96 -11.52
CA VAL A 139 -5.09 -17.01 -11.26
C VAL A 139 -4.26 -17.44 -10.04
N LYS A 140 -3.06 -16.89 -9.90
CA LYS A 140 -2.13 -17.23 -8.81
C LYS A 140 -2.03 -16.08 -7.81
N PRO A 141 -2.03 -16.36 -6.49
CA PRO A 141 -1.68 -15.37 -5.48
C PRO A 141 -0.20 -14.95 -5.61
N ILE A 142 0.09 -13.71 -5.24
CA ILE A 142 1.47 -13.27 -4.97
C ILE A 142 1.82 -13.69 -3.54
N LYS A 143 2.67 -14.71 -3.41
CA LYS A 143 2.92 -15.42 -2.15
C LYS A 143 3.70 -14.60 -1.11
N ASN A 144 4.53 -13.68 -1.55
CA ASN A 144 5.41 -12.87 -0.71
C ASN A 144 4.93 -11.42 -0.55
N LEU A 145 3.66 -11.14 -0.85
CA LEU A 145 2.93 -9.96 -0.41
C LEU A 145 1.86 -10.38 0.58
N THR A 146 1.66 -9.56 1.60
CA THR A 146 0.78 -9.89 2.74
C THR A 146 0.05 -8.66 3.20
N GLY A 147 -1.17 -8.79 3.64
CA GLY A 147 -1.80 -7.82 4.52
C GLY A 147 -1.06 -7.71 5.86
N HIS A 148 -1.40 -6.74 6.66
CA HIS A 148 -0.66 -6.42 7.88
C HIS A 148 -1.55 -5.82 8.97
N GLU A 149 -1.11 -5.96 10.21
CA GLU A 149 -1.68 -5.22 11.33
C GLU A 149 -1.34 -3.73 11.21
N ILE A 150 -2.28 -2.87 11.60
CA ILE A 150 -2.14 -1.42 11.61
C ILE A 150 -2.32 -0.93 13.04
N GLN A 151 -1.40 -0.08 13.51
CA GLN A 151 -1.50 0.60 14.80
C GLN A 151 -1.36 2.12 14.61
N ARG A 152 -1.64 2.87 15.65
CA ARG A 152 -1.55 4.32 15.62
C ARG A 152 -0.13 4.77 15.23
N TYR A 153 0.00 5.56 14.14
CA TYR A 153 1.28 5.97 13.52
C TYR A 153 2.20 4.82 13.11
N ASN A 154 1.70 3.61 13.01
CA ASN A 154 2.48 2.46 12.58
C ASN A 154 1.70 1.65 11.53
N LEU A 155 2.05 1.85 10.27
CA LEU A 155 1.37 1.24 9.13
C LEU A 155 1.54 -0.30 9.12
N HIS A 156 2.75 -0.79 9.38
CA HIS A 156 3.06 -2.23 9.39
C HIS A 156 3.42 -2.65 10.81
N ALA A 157 2.42 -3.05 11.59
CA ALA A 157 2.56 -3.41 12.99
C ALA A 157 2.33 -4.93 13.18
N GLY A 158 3.35 -5.63 13.63
CA GLY A 158 3.23 -7.00 14.15
C GLY A 158 2.80 -8.06 13.13
N VAL A 159 1.52 -8.44 13.15
CA VAL A 159 0.99 -9.60 12.42
C VAL A 159 0.86 -9.34 10.93
N SER A 160 1.29 -10.30 10.09
CA SER A 160 1.07 -10.32 8.64
C SER A 160 -0.07 -11.28 8.28
N ILE A 161 -0.89 -10.91 7.30
CA ILE A 161 -1.99 -11.73 6.76
C ILE A 161 -1.57 -12.27 5.39
N PRO A 162 -1.23 -13.56 5.25
CA PRO A 162 -0.73 -14.11 4.00
C PRO A 162 -1.81 -14.23 2.92
N ASN A 163 -1.40 -14.25 1.66
CA ASN A 163 -2.26 -14.52 0.50
C ASN A 163 -2.32 -16.02 0.13
N VAL A 164 -1.68 -16.87 0.91
CA VAL A 164 -1.60 -18.32 0.71
C VAL A 164 -1.81 -19.08 2.02
N ALA A 165 -2.13 -20.36 1.95
CA ALA A 165 -2.27 -21.27 3.10
C ALA A 165 -0.90 -21.54 3.77
N ALA A 166 -0.19 -20.49 4.13
CA ALA A 166 1.11 -20.52 4.80
C ALA A 166 1.14 -19.42 5.86
N GLY A 167 2.11 -19.46 6.72
CA GLY A 167 2.30 -18.48 7.77
C GLY A 167 2.45 -19.14 9.12
N ASP A 168 2.58 -18.31 10.12
CA ASP A 168 2.65 -18.72 11.51
C ASP A 168 1.24 -19.02 12.08
N ASP A 169 1.20 -19.41 13.35
CA ASP A 169 -0.03 -19.62 14.09
C ASP A 169 -0.65 -18.33 14.65
N ALA A 170 -0.22 -17.17 14.18
CA ALA A 170 -0.78 -15.88 14.57
C ALA A 170 -2.30 -15.84 14.33
N ARG A 171 -2.99 -15.15 15.21
CA ARG A 171 -4.44 -15.02 15.19
C ARG A 171 -4.84 -13.57 15.18
N LEU A 172 -5.96 -13.26 14.56
CA LEU A 172 -6.57 -11.93 14.65
C LEU A 172 -7.02 -11.68 16.10
N VAL A 173 -6.82 -10.47 16.57
CA VAL A 173 -7.14 -10.03 17.93
C VAL A 173 -8.34 -9.09 17.89
N GLU A 174 -9.32 -9.29 18.76
CA GLU A 174 -10.46 -8.39 18.91
C GLU A 174 -10.01 -6.96 19.22
N GLY A 175 -10.62 -5.98 18.57
CA GLY A 175 -10.28 -4.55 18.68
C GLY A 175 -9.04 -4.12 17.91
N HIS A 176 -8.27 -5.04 17.30
CA HIS A 176 -7.15 -4.71 16.44
C HIS A 176 -7.59 -4.41 15.01
N VAL A 177 -6.74 -3.69 14.31
CA VAL A 177 -6.98 -3.21 12.95
C VAL A 177 -6.00 -3.86 12.00
N TYR A 178 -6.50 -4.34 10.87
CA TYR A 178 -5.68 -5.01 9.85
C TYR A 178 -6.03 -4.52 8.46
N ALA A 179 -5.02 -4.43 7.58
CA ALA A 179 -5.18 -4.40 6.14
C ALA A 179 -5.28 -5.85 5.63
N VAL A 180 -6.29 -6.12 4.82
CA VAL A 180 -6.47 -7.40 4.11
C VAL A 180 -6.36 -7.10 2.63
N GLU A 181 -5.30 -7.60 1.96
CA GLU A 181 -4.91 -7.18 0.62
C GLU A 181 -4.49 -8.34 -0.28
N PRO A 182 -5.44 -9.05 -0.87
CA PRO A 182 -5.14 -10.05 -1.90
C PRO A 182 -4.46 -9.44 -3.11
N PHE A 183 -3.32 -10.07 -3.52
CA PHE A 183 -2.63 -9.80 -4.77
C PHE A 183 -2.65 -11.05 -5.65
N ALA A 184 -2.93 -10.88 -6.94
CA ALA A 184 -2.94 -11.98 -7.88
C ALA A 184 -2.27 -11.63 -9.21
N THR A 185 -1.69 -12.64 -9.84
CA THR A 185 -1.19 -12.60 -11.21
C THR A 185 -1.79 -13.74 -12.04
N VAL A 186 -1.64 -13.67 -13.36
CA VAL A 186 -2.11 -14.72 -14.28
C VAL A 186 -1.45 -16.08 -13.99
N ALA A 187 -2.06 -17.17 -14.45
CA ALA A 187 -1.54 -18.53 -14.27
C ALA A 187 -0.09 -18.72 -14.78
N ALA A 188 0.29 -18.01 -15.84
CA ALA A 188 1.64 -18.01 -16.40
C ALA A 188 2.65 -17.17 -15.60
N GLY A 189 2.21 -16.37 -14.62
CA GLY A 189 3.08 -15.59 -13.75
C GLY A 189 3.81 -16.45 -12.72
N SER A 190 4.86 -15.91 -12.12
CA SER A 190 5.65 -16.61 -11.09
C SER A 190 4.89 -16.72 -9.76
N GLY A 191 4.00 -15.77 -9.46
CA GLY A 191 3.31 -15.66 -8.16
C GLY A 191 4.23 -15.18 -7.04
N VAL A 192 5.31 -14.48 -7.38
CA VAL A 192 6.20 -13.80 -6.43
C VAL A 192 6.68 -12.48 -7.01
N VAL A 193 6.93 -11.50 -6.13
CA VAL A 193 7.59 -10.25 -6.50
C VAL A 193 9.06 -10.25 -6.11
N VAL A 194 9.82 -9.42 -6.79
CA VAL A 194 11.23 -9.13 -6.51
C VAL A 194 11.42 -7.63 -6.36
N ASP A 195 12.45 -7.25 -5.62
CA ASP A 195 12.85 -5.86 -5.45
C ASP A 195 13.38 -5.27 -6.75
N ALA A 196 12.93 -4.06 -7.08
CA ALA A 196 13.39 -3.29 -8.21
C ALA A 196 13.70 -1.84 -7.83
N ARG A 197 14.28 -1.08 -8.75
CA ARG A 197 14.63 0.34 -8.57
C ARG A 197 13.92 1.20 -9.63
N PRO A 198 13.80 2.51 -9.37
CA PRO A 198 14.20 3.24 -8.16
C PRO A 198 13.20 3.08 -7.00
N ALA A 199 13.65 3.30 -5.76
CA ALA A 199 12.75 3.50 -4.63
C ALA A 199 12.25 4.95 -4.61
N THR A 200 10.97 5.14 -4.40
CA THR A 200 10.31 6.47 -4.39
C THR A 200 9.55 6.77 -3.10
N ILE A 201 9.46 5.80 -2.22
CA ILE A 201 8.83 5.87 -0.91
C ILE A 201 9.90 5.63 0.16
N PHE A 202 9.87 6.43 1.21
CA PHE A 202 10.89 6.46 2.24
C PHE A 202 10.26 6.55 3.63
N ARG A 203 10.98 6.08 4.66
CA ARG A 203 10.58 6.19 6.06
C ARG A 203 11.80 6.43 6.94
N LEU A 204 11.70 7.25 7.98
CA LEU A 204 12.73 7.29 9.02
C LEU A 204 12.88 5.91 9.68
N ASN A 205 14.13 5.52 9.92
CA ASN A 205 14.42 4.28 10.61
C ASN A 205 14.60 4.56 12.13
N PRO A 206 13.63 4.21 12.97
CA PRO A 206 13.66 4.55 14.39
C PRO A 206 14.75 3.79 15.17
N ARG A 207 15.32 2.73 14.58
CA ARG A 207 16.31 1.86 15.26
C ARG A 207 17.76 2.24 14.97
N GLN A 208 18.02 3.30 14.22
CA GLN A 208 19.40 3.70 13.91
C GLN A 208 20.04 4.46 15.08
N PRO A 209 21.27 4.11 15.45
CA PRO A 209 22.00 4.86 16.48
C PRO A 209 22.21 6.31 16.00
N THR A 210 22.06 7.25 16.93
CA THR A 210 22.36 8.66 16.68
C THR A 210 23.86 8.82 16.37
N ARG A 211 24.17 9.03 15.10
CA ARG A 211 25.50 9.47 14.68
C ARG A 211 25.58 11.00 14.75
N LYS A 212 26.77 11.54 14.87
CA LYS A 212 26.99 12.99 14.69
C LYS A 212 26.39 13.43 13.36
N THR A 213 25.52 14.41 13.41
CA THR A 213 24.86 15.03 12.26
C THR A 213 25.37 16.44 12.08
N THR A 214 25.44 16.91 10.85
CA THR A 214 25.60 18.36 10.61
C THR A 214 24.31 19.08 11.01
N PRO A 215 24.35 20.42 11.21
CA PRO A 215 23.13 21.19 11.50
C PRO A 215 22.02 20.96 10.46
N ASP A 216 22.37 20.95 9.16
CA ASP A 216 21.42 20.73 8.07
C ASP A 216 20.80 19.32 8.09
N GLU A 217 21.63 18.31 8.37
CA GLU A 217 21.14 16.94 8.56
C GLU A 217 20.17 16.84 9.75
N ALA A 218 20.50 17.49 10.88
CA ALA A 218 19.66 17.50 12.06
C ALA A 218 18.32 18.21 11.78
N ALA A 219 18.37 19.35 11.09
CA ALA A 219 17.18 20.10 10.68
C ALA A 219 16.27 19.27 9.75
N LEU A 220 16.84 18.58 8.75
CA LEU A 220 16.07 17.74 7.84
C LEU A 220 15.44 16.54 8.57
N LEU A 221 16.18 15.85 9.43
CA LEU A 221 15.66 14.73 10.23
C LEU A 221 14.50 15.17 11.12
N LYS A 222 14.65 16.29 11.83
CA LYS A 222 13.60 16.87 12.67
C LYS A 222 12.35 17.19 11.83
N ASN A 223 12.53 17.79 10.67
CA ASN A 223 11.44 18.16 9.77
C ASN A 223 10.64 16.93 9.29
N ILE A 224 11.37 15.87 8.90
CA ILE A 224 10.74 14.60 8.48
C ILE A 224 9.97 13.96 9.64
N GLU A 225 10.57 13.92 10.83
CA GLU A 225 9.95 13.35 12.03
C GLU A 225 8.66 14.09 12.41
N GLU A 226 8.71 15.43 12.49
CA GLU A 226 7.56 16.27 12.84
C GLU A 226 6.42 16.22 11.82
N ARG A 227 6.76 16.11 10.51
CA ARG A 227 5.74 16.05 9.45
C ARG A 227 5.07 14.70 9.34
N PHE A 228 5.83 13.61 9.50
CA PHE A 228 5.35 12.27 9.15
C PHE A 228 5.19 11.32 10.34
N ASN A 229 5.66 11.67 11.54
CA ASN A 229 5.50 10.86 12.76
C ASN A 229 5.89 9.37 12.55
N GLY A 230 6.96 9.13 11.80
CA GLY A 230 7.40 7.77 11.47
C GLY A 230 6.62 7.07 10.35
N LEU A 231 5.63 7.71 9.72
CA LEU A 231 4.94 7.20 8.55
C LEU A 231 5.79 7.34 7.28
N PRO A 232 5.51 6.55 6.22
CA PRO A 232 6.18 6.67 4.93
C PRO A 232 5.92 8.02 4.27
N TYR A 233 6.92 8.51 3.51
CA TYR A 233 6.85 9.78 2.79
C TYR A 233 7.50 9.70 1.41
N SER A 234 7.22 10.70 0.56
CA SER A 234 7.86 10.93 -0.73
C SER A 234 8.64 12.25 -0.73
N LEU A 235 9.71 12.32 -1.52
CA LEU A 235 10.48 13.56 -1.70
C LEU A 235 9.65 14.71 -2.26
N ARG A 236 8.57 14.43 -3.03
CA ARG A 236 7.67 15.48 -3.52
C ARG A 236 6.91 16.20 -2.40
N TRP A 237 6.82 15.64 -1.21
CA TRP A 237 6.24 16.28 -0.03
C TRP A 237 7.22 17.17 0.73
N LEU A 238 8.49 17.16 0.34
CA LEU A 238 9.57 17.94 0.94
C LEU A 238 10.14 19.02 0.00
N LYS A 239 9.46 19.29 -1.11
CA LYS A 239 9.90 20.26 -2.14
C LYS A 239 10.09 21.69 -1.60
N ASP A 240 9.41 22.05 -0.52
CA ASP A 240 9.51 23.33 0.18
C ASP A 240 10.81 23.50 0.97
N LEU A 241 11.59 22.43 1.17
CA LEU A 241 12.87 22.47 1.87
C LEU A 241 14.08 22.73 0.94
N GLY A 242 13.82 23.05 -0.33
CA GLY A 242 14.88 23.26 -1.32
C GLY A 242 15.56 21.95 -1.75
N ASP A 243 16.82 22.03 -2.19
CA ASP A 243 17.58 20.86 -2.64
C ASP A 243 18.16 20.05 -1.46
N ILE A 244 17.41 19.05 -1.04
CA ILE A 244 17.78 18.11 0.03
C ILE A 244 18.36 16.80 -0.51
N ASN A 245 18.51 16.64 -1.83
CA ASN A 245 18.79 15.33 -2.46
C ASN A 245 20.07 14.70 -1.94
N MET A 246 21.15 15.44 -1.82
CA MET A 246 22.44 14.92 -1.34
C MET A 246 22.34 14.42 0.10
N ILE A 247 21.71 15.20 0.99
CA ILE A 247 21.53 14.84 2.41
C ILE A 247 20.62 13.62 2.51
N HIS A 248 19.51 13.62 1.79
CA HIS A 248 18.56 12.50 1.80
C HIS A 248 19.18 11.19 1.27
N GLN A 249 19.94 11.23 0.16
CA GLN A 249 20.67 10.07 -0.36
C GLN A 249 21.67 9.53 0.67
N ARG A 250 22.35 10.42 1.41
CA ARG A 250 23.24 10.02 2.52
C ARG A 250 22.46 9.32 3.63
N PHE A 251 21.26 9.79 3.98
CA PHE A 251 20.40 9.13 4.96
C PHE A 251 20.00 7.72 4.52
N VAL A 252 19.66 7.54 3.25
CA VAL A 252 19.37 6.21 2.69
C VAL A 252 20.61 5.32 2.73
N LYS A 253 21.77 5.82 2.28
CA LYS A 253 23.04 5.08 2.27
C LYS A 253 23.50 4.67 3.69
N THR A 254 23.24 5.50 4.70
CA THR A 254 23.62 5.23 6.10
C THR A 254 22.55 4.47 6.87
N GLY A 255 21.41 4.15 6.25
CA GLY A 255 20.29 3.44 6.86
C GLY A 255 19.47 4.27 7.86
N ARG A 256 19.67 5.60 7.93
CA ARG A 256 18.81 6.51 8.72
C ARG A 256 17.42 6.63 8.13
N VAL A 257 17.33 6.54 6.84
CA VAL A 257 16.09 6.45 6.07
C VAL A 257 16.05 5.09 5.39
N LYS A 258 14.98 4.36 5.60
CA LYS A 258 14.65 3.14 4.88
C LYS A 258 13.96 3.54 3.57
N ALA A 259 14.47 3.03 2.46
CA ALA A 259 13.82 3.13 1.15
C ALA A 259 13.00 1.86 0.90
N TYR A 260 11.78 2.01 0.42
CA TYR A 260 10.92 0.90 -0.01
C TYR A 260 11.23 0.61 -1.48
N PRO A 261 11.74 -0.58 -1.83
CA PRO A 261 11.96 -0.94 -3.22
C PRO A 261 10.64 -1.05 -3.98
N LEU A 262 10.65 -0.85 -5.29
CA LEU A 262 9.55 -1.28 -6.13
C LEU A 262 9.41 -2.79 -6.00
N LEU A 263 8.18 -3.27 -5.98
CA LEU A 263 7.88 -4.71 -5.96
C LEU A 263 7.32 -5.10 -7.32
N VAL A 264 8.09 -5.90 -8.07
CA VAL A 264 7.76 -6.27 -9.46
C VAL A 264 7.55 -7.76 -9.56
N GLU A 265 6.49 -8.18 -10.25
CA GLU A 265 6.24 -9.59 -10.52
C GLU A 265 7.42 -10.16 -11.33
N LYS A 266 8.01 -11.23 -10.81
CA LYS A 266 9.33 -11.76 -11.26
C LYS A 266 9.42 -12.08 -12.75
N THR A 267 8.30 -12.45 -13.38
CA THR A 267 8.24 -12.81 -14.81
C THR A 267 7.62 -11.72 -15.68
N GLY A 268 7.38 -10.52 -15.12
CA GLY A 268 6.83 -9.38 -15.84
C GLY A 268 5.35 -9.51 -16.17
N LYS A 269 4.60 -10.39 -15.49
CA LYS A 269 3.16 -10.57 -15.71
C LYS A 269 2.36 -9.55 -14.90
N PRO A 270 1.17 -9.14 -15.39
CA PRO A 270 0.34 -8.17 -14.69
C PRO A 270 -0.12 -8.69 -13.32
N VAL A 271 -0.24 -7.76 -12.37
CA VAL A 271 -0.71 -8.00 -11.01
C VAL A 271 -1.91 -7.13 -10.74
N ALA A 272 -2.94 -7.69 -10.09
CA ALA A 272 -4.06 -6.95 -9.50
C ALA A 272 -3.98 -7.02 -7.98
N GLN A 273 -4.57 -6.02 -7.32
CA GLN A 273 -4.72 -5.88 -5.87
C GLN A 273 -6.14 -5.41 -5.55
N ALA A 274 -6.70 -5.90 -4.48
CA ALA A 274 -7.84 -5.29 -3.81
C ALA A 274 -7.56 -5.25 -2.31
N GLU A 275 -8.00 -4.19 -1.63
CA GLU A 275 -7.66 -4.03 -0.22
C GLU A 275 -8.75 -3.29 0.55
N HIS A 276 -8.95 -3.75 1.78
CA HIS A 276 -9.69 -3.04 2.81
C HIS A 276 -9.01 -3.12 4.17
N THR A 277 -9.12 -2.02 4.92
CA THR A 277 -8.85 -2.02 6.37
C THR A 277 -10.08 -2.54 7.11
N ILE A 278 -9.85 -3.42 8.08
CA ILE A 278 -10.87 -3.98 8.96
C ILE A 278 -10.56 -3.71 10.43
N LEU A 279 -11.61 -3.53 11.21
CA LEU A 279 -11.58 -3.63 12.66
C LEU A 279 -12.13 -5.01 13.04
N VAL A 280 -11.34 -5.81 13.75
CA VAL A 280 -11.72 -7.16 14.15
C VAL A 280 -12.67 -7.11 15.34
N GLU A 281 -13.76 -7.83 15.25
CA GLU A 281 -14.77 -8.01 16.29
C GLU A 281 -14.80 -9.47 16.76
N LYS A 282 -15.52 -9.75 17.84
CA LYS A 282 -15.61 -11.08 18.41
C LYS A 282 -16.00 -12.14 17.39
N ASP A 283 -17.07 -11.91 16.64
CA ASP A 283 -17.68 -12.88 15.74
C ASP A 283 -17.62 -12.45 14.25
N GLY A 284 -16.77 -11.48 13.92
CA GLY A 284 -16.64 -10.94 12.56
C GLY A 284 -15.67 -9.78 12.48
N CYS A 285 -15.88 -8.90 11.49
CA CYS A 285 -15.13 -7.66 11.36
C CYS A 285 -15.98 -6.55 10.77
N THR A 286 -15.67 -5.31 11.15
CA THR A 286 -16.21 -4.11 10.50
C THR A 286 -15.23 -3.65 9.42
N VAL A 287 -15.70 -3.54 8.16
CA VAL A 287 -14.92 -2.95 7.06
C VAL A 287 -14.88 -1.43 7.24
N VAL A 288 -13.68 -0.90 7.41
CA VAL A 288 -13.44 0.51 7.71
C VAL A 288 -13.38 1.36 6.44
N THR A 289 -12.79 0.83 5.34
CA THR A 289 -12.57 1.53 4.04
C THR A 289 -13.56 1.15 2.97
#